data_c6dcd71765bdfd5186c3215672e45437
#
_entry.id   c6dcd71765bdfd5186c3215672e45437
#
_cell.length_a   1.000
_cell.length_b   1.000
_cell.length_c   1.000
_cell.angle_alpha   90.00
_cell.angle_beta   90.00
_cell.angle_gamma   90.00
#
_symmetry.space_group_name_H-M   'P 1'
#
loop_
_entity.id
_entity.type
_entity.pdbx_description
1 polymer ?
#
loop_
_entity_poly.entity_id
_entity_poly.type
_entity_poly.pdbx_seq_one_letter_code
_entity_poly.pdbx_strand_id
1 'polypeptide(L)'
;MNQGEFARLQDLGLSRSDAAPLHDCVLAQRGNTAEARARLTERIADGQFGDSGLDDTLADIAQTMRRFVQDKVAPHAHDWHRRNAYVPLEIVQELAELGVFSLTLPEEFGGLGLSKESMCVVSEELSRGWIAVGSLGTRAEIACELILCGGTEEQKAKWRPRI
;
A
#
# COMPACT_ATOMS: atom_id res chain seq x y z
N MET A 1 -3.77 -2.53 -26.59
CA MET A 1 -2.77 -1.46 -26.62
C MET A 1 -1.59 -1.84 -25.75
N ASN A 2 -0.38 -1.80 -26.29
CA ASN A 2 0.83 -2.14 -25.53
C ASN A 2 1.21 -0.93 -24.66
N GLN A 3 1.66 -1.14 -23.42
CA GLN A 3 2.05 -0.03 -22.52
C GLN A 3 3.11 0.89 -23.13
N GLY A 4 3.94 0.40 -24.08
CA GLY A 4 4.88 1.20 -24.83
C GLY A 4 4.28 2.24 -25.79
N GLU A 5 2.96 2.22 -26.02
CA GLU A 5 2.30 3.18 -26.90
C GLU A 5 1.86 4.48 -26.18
N PHE A 6 1.89 4.49 -24.85
CA PHE A 6 1.45 5.66 -24.05
C PHE A 6 2.59 6.59 -23.65
N ALA A 7 3.83 6.11 -23.61
CA ALA A 7 4.98 6.93 -23.26
C ALA A 7 5.81 7.20 -24.55
N ARG A 8 5.84 8.45 -24.99
CA ARG A 8 6.74 8.83 -26.08
C ARG A 8 8.16 8.93 -25.51
N LEU A 9 9.09 8.17 -26.08
CA LEU A 9 10.50 8.19 -25.68
C LEU A 9 11.08 9.61 -25.62
N GLN A 10 10.64 10.46 -26.53
CA GLN A 10 11.05 11.87 -26.61
C GLN A 10 10.60 12.68 -25.37
N ASP A 11 9.42 12.39 -24.83
CA ASP A 11 8.88 13.06 -23.63
C ASP A 11 9.66 12.66 -22.37
N LEU A 12 10.35 11.51 -22.43
CA LEU A 12 11.22 11.00 -21.36
C LEU A 12 12.70 11.34 -21.57
N GLY A 13 13.04 12.07 -22.64
CA GLY A 13 14.42 12.37 -22.99
C GLY A 13 15.24 11.14 -23.44
N LEU A 14 14.57 10.05 -23.83
CA LEU A 14 15.19 8.80 -24.22
C LEU A 14 15.28 8.68 -25.75
N SER A 15 16.40 8.16 -26.25
CA SER A 15 16.57 7.76 -27.64
C SER A 15 16.00 6.36 -27.90
N ARG A 16 15.86 5.99 -29.17
CA ARG A 16 15.49 4.62 -29.55
C ARG A 16 16.50 3.57 -29.08
N SER A 17 17.79 3.93 -29.04
CA SER A 17 18.85 3.05 -28.55
C SER A 17 18.74 2.79 -27.05
N ASP A 18 18.32 3.80 -26.26
CA ASP A 18 18.13 3.65 -24.82
C ASP A 18 16.94 2.73 -24.50
N ALA A 19 15.94 2.71 -25.38
CA ALA A 19 14.76 1.88 -25.25
C ALA A 19 14.91 0.47 -25.88
N ALA A 20 15.95 0.20 -26.63
CA ALA A 20 16.17 -1.09 -27.29
C ALA A 20 16.09 -2.27 -26.30
N PRO A 21 16.71 -2.24 -25.09
CA PRO A 21 16.60 -3.32 -24.10
C PRO A 21 15.15 -3.55 -23.61
N LEU A 22 14.31 -2.51 -23.62
CA LEU A 22 12.89 -2.62 -23.24
C LEU A 22 12.05 -3.26 -24.35
N HIS A 23 12.40 -3.01 -25.63
CA HIS A 23 11.75 -3.65 -26.76
C HIS A 23 12.04 -5.15 -26.84
N ASP A 24 13.22 -5.58 -26.40
CA ASP A 24 13.62 -6.98 -26.36
C ASP A 24 13.15 -7.70 -25.08
N CYS A 25 12.51 -6.97 -24.15
CA CYS A 25 11.99 -7.55 -22.92
C CYS A 25 10.77 -8.44 -23.22
N VAL A 26 11.00 -9.75 -23.25
CA VAL A 26 9.99 -10.77 -23.54
C VAL A 26 8.78 -10.67 -22.60
N LEU A 27 9.01 -10.28 -21.34
CA LEU A 27 7.93 -10.10 -20.35
C LEU A 27 7.01 -8.93 -20.72
N ALA A 28 7.56 -7.80 -21.16
CA ALA A 28 6.77 -6.64 -21.59
C ALA A 28 5.95 -6.94 -22.84
N GLN A 29 6.49 -7.74 -23.77
CA GLN A 29 5.82 -8.08 -25.03
C GLN A 29 4.80 -9.21 -24.87
N ARG A 30 5.11 -10.25 -24.08
CA ARG A 30 4.27 -11.45 -23.94
C ARG A 30 3.24 -11.35 -22.81
N GLY A 31 3.50 -10.56 -21.78
CA GLY A 31 2.61 -10.41 -20.64
C GLY A 31 1.27 -9.73 -20.95
N ASN A 32 1.22 -8.89 -21.99
CA ASN A 32 0.05 -8.07 -22.32
C ASN A 32 -0.50 -8.35 -23.74
N THR A 33 -0.36 -9.58 -24.23
CA THR A 33 -1.00 -10.01 -25.50
C THR A 33 -2.51 -10.23 -25.29
N ALA A 34 -3.28 -10.27 -26.38
CA ALA A 34 -4.70 -10.58 -26.33
C ALA A 34 -4.97 -11.94 -25.69
N GLU A 35 -4.15 -12.95 -26.01
CA GLU A 35 -4.26 -14.30 -25.45
C GLU A 35 -3.91 -14.33 -23.96
N ALA A 36 -2.88 -13.56 -23.52
CA ALA A 36 -2.53 -13.49 -22.10
C ALA A 36 -3.65 -12.85 -21.29
N ARG A 37 -4.27 -11.79 -21.81
CA ARG A 37 -5.43 -11.15 -21.18
C ARG A 37 -6.66 -12.05 -21.14
N ALA A 38 -6.94 -12.79 -22.22
CA ALA A 38 -8.04 -13.74 -22.26
C ALA A 38 -7.87 -14.84 -21.19
N ARG A 39 -6.68 -15.46 -21.13
CA ARG A 39 -6.36 -16.45 -20.09
C ARG A 39 -6.48 -15.89 -18.67
N LEU A 40 -6.05 -14.64 -18.44
CA LEU A 40 -6.21 -14.01 -17.15
C LEU A 40 -7.68 -13.80 -16.79
N THR A 41 -8.49 -13.36 -17.76
CA THR A 41 -9.94 -13.18 -17.57
C THR A 41 -10.63 -14.49 -17.24
N GLU A 42 -10.29 -15.58 -17.93
CA GLU A 42 -10.79 -16.93 -17.64
C GLU A 42 -10.44 -17.36 -16.20
N ARG A 43 -9.18 -17.21 -15.80
CA ARG A 43 -8.74 -17.54 -14.43
C ARG A 43 -9.47 -16.73 -13.37
N ILE A 44 -9.69 -15.44 -13.60
CA ILE A 44 -10.45 -14.58 -12.69
C ILE A 44 -11.91 -15.03 -12.62
N ALA A 45 -12.54 -15.37 -13.75
CA ALA A 45 -13.89 -15.88 -13.79
C ALA A 45 -14.04 -17.20 -13.01
N ASP A 46 -13.01 -18.05 -13.02
CA ASP A 46 -12.93 -19.30 -12.26
C ASP A 46 -12.55 -19.08 -10.78
N GLY A 47 -12.42 -17.85 -10.32
CA GLY A 47 -12.03 -17.52 -8.94
C GLY A 47 -10.53 -17.73 -8.62
N GLN A 48 -9.68 -17.86 -9.64
CA GLN A 48 -8.25 -18.08 -9.50
C GLN A 48 -7.50 -16.73 -9.53
N PHE A 49 -7.30 -16.14 -8.38
CA PHE A 49 -6.64 -14.82 -8.26
C PHE A 49 -5.10 -14.89 -8.14
N GLY A 50 -4.52 -16.09 -8.10
CA GLY A 50 -3.09 -16.30 -7.87
C GLY A 50 -2.72 -16.24 -6.39
N ASP A 51 -1.43 -16.47 -6.13
CA ASP A 51 -0.84 -16.34 -4.81
C ASP A 51 -0.49 -14.86 -4.56
N SER A 52 -0.73 -14.37 -3.35
CA SER A 52 -0.36 -13.01 -2.95
C SER A 52 1.16 -12.83 -2.84
N GLY A 53 1.90 -13.92 -2.68
CA GLY A 53 3.34 -13.89 -2.44
C GLY A 53 3.73 -13.39 -1.04
N LEU A 54 2.76 -13.20 -0.16
CA LEU A 54 2.99 -12.79 1.22
C LEU A 54 3.51 -13.98 2.04
N ASP A 55 4.45 -13.73 2.95
CA ASP A 55 4.81 -14.69 3.98
C ASP A 55 3.68 -14.83 5.02
N ASP A 56 3.82 -15.80 5.92
CA ASP A 56 2.79 -16.10 6.93
C ASP A 56 2.48 -14.89 7.83
N THR A 57 3.50 -14.12 8.21
CA THR A 57 3.33 -12.94 9.06
C THR A 57 2.53 -11.84 8.34
N LEU A 58 2.90 -11.53 7.11
CA LEU A 58 2.20 -10.55 6.30
C LEU A 58 0.77 -11.00 5.94
N ALA A 59 0.57 -12.29 5.73
CA ALA A 59 -0.75 -12.87 5.50
C ALA A 59 -1.65 -12.73 6.73
N ASP A 60 -1.14 -12.95 7.94
CA ASP A 60 -1.85 -12.77 9.20
C ASP A 60 -2.19 -11.30 9.45
N ILE A 61 -1.27 -10.39 9.17
CA ILE A 61 -1.51 -8.93 9.21
C ILE A 61 -2.63 -8.56 8.24
N ALA A 62 -2.55 -9.01 6.98
CA ALA A 62 -3.58 -8.76 5.98
C ALA A 62 -4.96 -9.25 6.44
N GLN A 63 -5.03 -10.47 6.98
CA GLN A 63 -6.27 -11.04 7.47
C GLN A 63 -6.86 -10.26 8.65
N THR A 64 -6.00 -9.80 9.56
CA THR A 64 -6.41 -9.01 10.73
C THR A 64 -6.99 -7.66 10.28
N MET A 65 -6.30 -6.94 9.40
CA MET A 65 -6.77 -5.67 8.86
C MET A 65 -8.05 -5.84 8.03
N ARG A 66 -8.14 -6.91 7.26
CA ARG A 66 -9.36 -7.22 6.47
C ARG A 66 -10.58 -7.43 7.35
N ARG A 67 -10.44 -8.19 8.45
CA ARG A 67 -11.53 -8.37 9.42
C ARG A 67 -11.93 -7.06 10.06
N PHE A 68 -10.95 -6.28 10.54
CA PHE A 68 -11.21 -4.96 11.08
C PHE A 68 -12.01 -4.07 10.13
N VAL A 69 -11.59 -4.02 8.86
CA VAL A 69 -12.27 -3.24 7.83
C VAL A 69 -13.69 -3.72 7.58
N GLN A 70 -13.89 -5.03 7.45
CA GLN A 70 -15.22 -5.62 7.19
C GLN A 70 -16.20 -5.34 8.33
N ASP A 71 -15.71 -5.38 9.55
CA ASP A 71 -16.56 -5.25 10.74
C ASP A 71 -16.81 -3.79 11.14
N LYS A 72 -15.80 -2.93 11.01
CA LYS A 72 -15.81 -1.57 11.60
C LYS A 72 -15.90 -0.45 10.58
N VAL A 73 -15.42 -0.63 9.37
CA VAL A 73 -15.28 0.46 8.38
C VAL A 73 -16.27 0.32 7.24
N ALA A 74 -16.27 -0.81 6.55
CA ALA A 74 -17.05 -1.02 5.33
C ALA A 74 -18.56 -0.78 5.50
N PRO A 75 -19.21 -1.18 6.62
CA PRO A 75 -20.65 -0.93 6.81
C PRO A 75 -21.02 0.55 6.86
N HIS A 76 -20.07 1.41 7.20
CA HIS A 76 -20.31 2.85 7.41
C HIS A 76 -19.65 3.75 6.37
N ALA A 77 -18.65 3.24 5.65
CA ALA A 77 -17.79 4.01 4.76
C ALA A 77 -18.55 4.85 3.73
N HIS A 78 -19.60 4.27 3.12
CA HIS A 78 -20.40 4.97 2.13
C HIS A 78 -21.15 6.17 2.72
N ASP A 79 -21.73 6.01 3.89
CA ASP A 79 -22.46 7.07 4.58
C ASP A 79 -21.49 8.17 5.06
N TRP A 80 -20.36 7.81 5.65
CA TRP A 80 -19.33 8.78 6.03
C TRP A 80 -18.83 9.57 4.82
N HIS A 81 -18.57 8.88 3.71
CA HIS A 81 -18.12 9.53 2.48
C HIS A 81 -19.16 10.53 1.93
N ARG A 82 -20.43 10.10 1.84
CA ARG A 82 -21.50 10.99 1.33
C ARG A 82 -21.74 12.22 2.18
N ARG A 83 -21.56 12.12 3.48
CA ARG A 83 -21.71 13.25 4.41
C ARG A 83 -20.45 14.09 4.55
N ASN A 84 -19.38 13.74 3.84
CA ASN A 84 -18.06 14.37 3.98
C ASN A 84 -17.59 14.37 5.44
N ALA A 85 -17.84 13.25 6.15
CA ALA A 85 -17.49 13.10 7.55
C ALA A 85 -15.99 12.86 7.73
N TYR A 86 -15.47 13.26 8.88
CA TYR A 86 -14.15 12.83 9.32
C TYR A 86 -14.15 11.33 9.66
N VAL A 87 -12.98 10.69 9.61
CA VAL A 87 -12.81 9.35 10.18
C VAL A 87 -13.13 9.42 11.67
N PRO A 88 -14.05 8.59 12.19
CA PRO A 88 -14.39 8.60 13.60
C PRO A 88 -13.17 8.36 14.48
N LEU A 89 -13.11 9.06 15.63
CA LEU A 89 -11.95 8.98 16.52
C LEU A 89 -11.77 7.56 17.10
N GLU A 90 -12.88 6.85 17.29
CA GLU A 90 -12.89 5.46 17.75
C GLU A 90 -12.13 4.54 16.77
N ILE A 91 -12.32 4.75 15.46
CA ILE A 91 -11.57 4.02 14.42
C ILE A 91 -10.08 4.34 14.51
N VAL A 92 -9.72 5.61 14.72
CA VAL A 92 -8.31 6.01 14.88
C VAL A 92 -7.69 5.37 16.12
N GLN A 93 -8.43 5.30 17.24
CA GLN A 93 -7.97 4.67 18.48
C GLN A 93 -7.77 3.16 18.29
N GLU A 94 -8.74 2.46 17.68
CA GLU A 94 -8.62 1.02 17.42
C GLU A 94 -7.43 0.72 16.49
N LEU A 95 -7.16 1.58 15.47
CA LEU A 95 -5.98 1.45 14.60
C LEU A 95 -4.67 1.66 15.38
N ALA A 96 -4.65 2.58 16.35
CA ALA A 96 -3.49 2.78 17.21
C ALA A 96 -3.24 1.55 18.10
N GLU A 97 -4.29 0.96 18.67
CA GLU A 97 -4.21 -0.27 19.48
C GLU A 97 -3.70 -1.46 18.63
N LEU A 98 -4.04 -1.51 17.34
CA LEU A 98 -3.52 -2.48 16.38
C LEU A 98 -2.08 -2.18 15.91
N GLY A 99 -1.47 -1.09 16.37
CA GLY A 99 -0.10 -0.72 16.06
C GLY A 99 0.10 -0.14 14.65
N VAL A 100 -0.98 0.25 13.96
CA VAL A 100 -0.91 0.73 12.56
C VAL A 100 -0.02 1.97 12.40
N PHE A 101 0.04 2.83 13.40
CA PHE A 101 0.83 4.07 13.34
C PHE A 101 2.31 3.88 13.71
N SER A 102 2.67 2.71 14.23
CA SER A 102 4.04 2.41 14.68
C SER A 102 4.66 1.18 13.99
N LEU A 103 4.04 0.71 12.88
CA LEU A 103 4.44 -0.51 12.19
C LEU A 103 5.93 -0.55 11.85
N THR A 104 6.45 0.49 11.22
CA THR A 104 7.82 0.55 10.71
C THR A 104 8.77 1.33 11.62
N LEU A 105 8.24 1.92 12.69
CA LEU A 105 9.06 2.59 13.69
C LEU A 105 9.94 1.53 14.39
N PRO A 106 11.27 1.76 14.55
CA PRO A 106 12.12 0.82 15.25
C PRO A 106 11.67 0.55 16.69
N GLU A 107 11.87 -0.68 17.17
CA GLU A 107 11.46 -1.11 18.51
C GLU A 107 12.06 -0.25 19.63
N GLU A 108 13.29 0.24 19.45
CA GLU A 108 13.97 1.14 20.40
C GLU A 108 13.20 2.46 20.64
N PHE A 109 12.27 2.81 19.74
CA PHE A 109 11.39 3.98 19.85
C PHE A 109 9.92 3.60 20.13
N GLY A 110 9.68 2.34 20.49
CA GLY A 110 8.36 1.84 20.85
C GLY A 110 7.51 1.40 19.64
N GLY A 111 8.11 1.22 18.48
CA GLY A 111 7.45 0.70 17.28
C GLY A 111 7.51 -0.82 17.18
N LEU A 112 6.95 -1.36 16.10
CA LEU A 112 6.95 -2.79 15.81
C LEU A 112 8.15 -3.24 14.96
N GLY A 113 8.93 -2.32 14.40
CA GLY A 113 10.12 -2.61 13.61
C GLY A 113 9.88 -3.41 12.33
N LEU A 114 8.64 -3.43 11.83
CA LEU A 114 8.26 -4.19 10.65
C LEU A 114 8.73 -3.54 9.35
N SER A 115 8.65 -4.29 8.26
CA SER A 115 9.10 -3.83 6.94
C SER A 115 8.16 -2.79 6.31
N LYS A 116 8.65 -2.07 5.30
CA LYS A 116 7.80 -1.20 4.46
C LYS A 116 6.72 -1.98 3.72
N GLU A 117 6.97 -3.24 3.44
CA GLU A 117 5.99 -4.14 2.83
C GLU A 117 4.78 -4.33 3.74
N SER A 118 4.97 -4.48 5.05
CA SER A 118 3.85 -4.58 6.01
C SER A 118 2.97 -3.32 6.00
N MET A 119 3.55 -2.12 5.86
CA MET A 119 2.78 -0.89 5.70
C MET A 119 1.97 -0.89 4.38
N CYS A 120 2.52 -1.41 3.30
CA CYS A 120 1.79 -1.55 2.03
C CYS A 120 0.59 -2.49 2.19
N VAL A 121 0.79 -3.65 2.83
CA VAL A 121 -0.27 -4.64 3.10
C VAL A 121 -1.38 -4.04 3.97
N VAL A 122 -1.02 -3.36 5.05
CA VAL A 122 -1.99 -2.68 5.94
C VAL A 122 -2.77 -1.60 5.18
N SER A 123 -2.07 -0.76 4.43
CA SER A 123 -2.71 0.33 3.66
C SER A 123 -3.65 -0.21 2.58
N GLU A 124 -3.28 -1.30 1.92
CA GLU A 124 -4.13 -1.97 0.94
C GLU A 124 -5.43 -2.45 1.59
N GLU A 125 -5.34 -3.25 2.65
CA GLU A 125 -6.52 -3.82 3.30
C GLU A 125 -7.43 -2.74 3.92
N LEU A 126 -6.86 -1.73 4.57
CA LEU A 126 -7.63 -0.61 5.11
C LEU A 126 -8.31 0.22 4.01
N SER A 127 -7.64 0.43 2.87
CA SER A 127 -8.18 1.17 1.73
C SER A 127 -9.32 0.45 1.03
N ARG A 128 -9.39 -0.89 1.12
CA ARG A 128 -10.51 -1.68 0.57
C ARG A 128 -11.85 -1.29 1.18
N GLY A 129 -11.88 -0.89 2.46
CA GLY A 129 -13.08 -0.39 3.10
C GLY A 129 -13.33 1.09 2.83
N TRP A 130 -12.31 1.90 3.09
CA TRP A 130 -12.37 3.35 2.83
C TRP A 130 -10.97 3.95 2.73
N ILE A 131 -10.67 4.58 1.61
CA ILE A 131 -9.36 5.18 1.35
C ILE A 131 -8.95 6.20 2.41
N ALA A 132 -9.90 6.89 3.03
CA ALA A 132 -9.62 7.85 4.10
C ALA A 132 -9.00 7.16 5.33
N VAL A 133 -9.45 5.95 5.66
CA VAL A 133 -8.86 5.12 6.73
C VAL A 133 -7.52 4.56 6.30
N GLY A 134 -7.40 4.03 5.08
CA GLY A 134 -6.16 3.47 4.55
C GLY A 134 -5.01 4.47 4.46
N SER A 135 -5.31 5.77 4.32
CA SER A 135 -4.29 6.81 4.26
C SER A 135 -3.73 7.25 5.62
N LEU A 136 -4.32 6.83 6.74
CA LEU A 136 -3.90 7.31 8.06
C LEU A 136 -2.53 6.79 8.46
N GLY A 137 -2.29 5.48 8.33
CA GLY A 137 -1.02 4.84 8.69
C GLY A 137 0.17 5.41 7.90
N THR A 138 -0.02 5.63 6.61
CA THR A 138 1.03 6.19 5.75
C THR A 138 1.45 7.60 6.14
N ARG A 139 0.59 8.39 6.76
CA ARG A 139 0.94 9.75 7.24
C ARG A 139 1.87 9.71 8.43
N ALA A 140 1.62 8.81 9.38
CA ALA A 140 2.53 8.56 10.50
C ALA A 140 3.87 8.06 9.99
N GLU A 141 3.87 7.11 9.05
CA GLU A 141 5.05 6.59 8.37
C GLU A 141 5.91 7.70 7.76
N ILE A 142 5.29 8.58 6.95
CA ILE A 142 5.99 9.70 6.30
C ILE A 142 6.62 10.63 7.35
N ALA A 143 5.88 10.95 8.42
CA ALA A 143 6.39 11.80 9.49
C ALA A 143 7.59 11.16 10.20
N CYS A 144 7.50 9.86 10.51
CA CYS A 144 8.60 9.09 11.09
C CYS A 144 9.83 9.08 10.19
N GLU A 145 9.68 8.80 8.90
CA GLU A 145 10.78 8.76 7.93
C GLU A 145 11.47 10.11 7.77
N LEU A 146 10.71 11.20 7.68
CA LEU A 146 11.29 12.54 7.59
C LEU A 146 12.17 12.87 8.80
N ILE A 147 11.69 12.50 10.01
CA ILE A 147 12.46 12.71 11.23
C ILE A 147 13.67 11.77 11.30
N LEU A 148 13.52 10.53 10.87
CA LEU A 148 14.61 9.54 10.82
C LEU A 148 15.73 9.99 9.89
N CYS A 149 15.40 10.44 8.70
CA CYS A 149 16.38 10.79 7.68
C CYS A 149 16.99 12.18 7.87
N GLY A 150 16.20 13.17 8.27
CA GLY A 150 16.60 14.57 8.30
C GLY A 150 16.68 15.22 9.68
N GLY A 151 16.16 14.56 10.72
CA GLY A 151 16.14 15.11 12.08
C GLY A 151 17.47 15.00 12.82
N THR A 152 17.73 15.96 13.73
CA THR A 152 18.82 15.84 14.70
C THR A 152 18.50 14.75 15.73
N GLU A 153 19.50 14.24 16.46
CA GLU A 153 19.28 13.23 17.51
C GLU A 153 18.30 13.71 18.59
N GLU A 154 18.33 15.00 18.93
CA GLU A 154 17.38 15.61 19.87
C GLU A 154 15.94 15.60 19.31
N GLN A 155 15.77 15.90 18.02
CA GLN A 155 14.45 15.84 17.36
C GLN A 155 13.95 14.41 17.27
N LYS A 156 14.82 13.47 16.94
CA LYS A 156 14.51 12.05 16.90
C LYS A 156 14.04 11.55 18.26
N ALA A 157 14.76 11.82 19.31
CA ALA A 157 14.41 11.43 20.68
C ALA A 157 13.09 12.05 21.17
N LYS A 158 12.82 13.30 20.76
CA LYS A 158 11.64 14.04 21.20
C LYS A 158 10.35 13.61 20.50
N TRP A 159 10.40 13.40 19.19
CA TRP A 159 9.21 13.28 18.37
C TRP A 159 8.79 11.85 18.06
N ARG A 160 9.73 10.90 17.91
CA ARG A 160 9.40 9.51 17.59
C ARG A 160 8.42 8.84 18.56
N PRO A 161 8.56 8.99 19.88
CA PRO A 161 7.63 8.37 20.82
C PRO A 161 6.22 9.01 20.84
N ARG A 162 6.00 10.03 20.00
CA ARG A 162 4.74 10.82 20.01
C ARG A 162 3.97 10.76 18.69
N ILE A 163 4.54 10.10 17.70
CA ILE A 163 3.92 9.85 16.41
C ILE A 163 3.26 8.48 16.41
#